data_74134782040e444c43f60a1a3f0aedea
#
_entry.id   74134782040e444c43f60a1a3f0aedea
#
_cell.length_a   1.000
_cell.length_b   1.000
_cell.length_c   1.000
_cell.angle_alpha   90.00
_cell.angle_beta   90.00
_cell.angle_gamma   90.00
#
_symmetry.space_group_name_H-M   'P 1'
#
loop_
_entity.id
_entity.type
_entity.pdbx_description
1 polymer ?
#
loop_
_entity_poly.entity_id
_entity_poly.type
_entity_poly.pdbx_seq_one_letter_code
_entity_poly.pdbx_strand_id
1 'polypeptide(L)'
;MYVFSIRYEQHKNGLFAKFKRDLHGGNIPDEFSCEGRGDMSDSIARKKVDGGEFTVLCIGGFLLSIAYGVTFLIPVLVGQRGGDEALAGLIISAATVSTVILVILSGHIADAIGSARAVAVSGLFLAASALGFAMVPAAGLSLMAVGFILGIGWGTFYALGPILVAAIVEPEHRIRFFALLSGSMMSGIGAGPIIGRIATSWSMPIEAAFVFAFLSSLAGGALYFWLHLRLTKAGKILPHVNKISFGAAREVIGSRAIYSITMVGIGGAIFGGLSSFQTSYAKAHGFDYSLFFIGFMSAAILSRLFVAGYVVKKDPLYSLVVLTSLTLASIVLFLMLTSNQLAYLGGAAMLGVGYGLTYSVINGLAANEAPAGLMPQSLLLFSLAYSIGVFGFPLIAGNLIVSSGIQTMLCVLLLLAVLNLAIVLFRVAHRATQERNKASVRDNTSTL
;
A
#
# COMPACT_ATOMS: atom_id res chain seq x y z
N MET A 1 -0.74 14.48 6.06
CA MET A 1 -1.98 14.12 6.77
C MET A 1 -2.09 14.79 8.15
N TYR A 2 -1.02 14.96 8.94
CA TYR A 2 -1.06 15.58 10.28
C TYR A 2 -1.44 17.07 10.27
N VAL A 3 -1.00 17.86 9.31
CA VAL A 3 -1.28 19.31 9.25
C VAL A 3 -2.71 19.63 8.78
N PHE A 4 -3.31 18.76 7.95
CA PHE A 4 -4.70 18.93 7.53
C PHE A 4 -5.70 18.56 8.63
N SER A 5 -5.41 17.57 9.47
CA SER A 5 -6.27 17.21 10.62
C SER A 5 -6.25 18.30 11.70
N ILE A 6 -5.08 18.87 12.01
CA ILE A 6 -4.96 19.94 13.00
C ILE A 6 -5.63 21.23 12.54
N ARG A 7 -5.52 21.57 11.24
CA ARG A 7 -6.21 22.77 10.72
C ARG A 7 -7.72 22.59 10.62
N TYR A 8 -8.20 21.38 10.37
CA TYR A 8 -9.61 21.05 10.36
C TYR A 8 -10.21 21.07 11.78
N GLU A 9 -9.51 20.55 12.78
CA GLU A 9 -9.92 20.63 14.18
C GLU A 9 -9.82 22.06 14.74
N GLN A 10 -8.78 22.83 14.41
CA GLN A 10 -8.69 24.24 14.81
C GLN A 10 -9.78 25.10 14.15
N HIS A 11 -10.14 24.83 12.89
CA HIS A 11 -11.25 25.53 12.25
C HIS A 11 -12.61 25.13 12.83
N LYS A 12 -12.80 23.87 13.19
CA LYS A 12 -14.02 23.38 13.84
C LYS A 12 -14.16 23.93 15.25
N ASN A 13 -13.08 23.96 16.02
CA ASN A 13 -13.06 24.52 17.38
C ASN A 13 -13.18 26.05 17.37
N GLY A 14 -12.64 26.74 16.36
CA GLY A 14 -12.82 28.18 16.15
C GLY A 14 -14.25 28.54 15.75
N LEU A 15 -14.89 27.76 14.88
CA LEU A 15 -16.30 27.96 14.49
C LEU A 15 -17.26 27.65 15.64
N PHE A 16 -17.01 26.59 16.40
CA PHE A 16 -17.82 26.24 17.59
C PHE A 16 -17.67 27.25 18.70
N ALA A 17 -16.49 27.80 18.93
CA ALA A 17 -16.26 28.86 19.90
C ALA A 17 -16.93 30.18 19.49
N LYS A 18 -16.99 30.49 18.20
CA LYS A 18 -17.71 31.65 17.66
C LYS A 18 -19.22 31.45 17.73
N PHE A 19 -19.72 30.26 17.34
CA PHE A 19 -21.15 29.92 17.45
C PHE A 19 -21.67 29.90 18.91
N LYS A 20 -20.82 29.48 19.86
CA LYS A 20 -21.15 29.50 21.30
C LYS A 20 -21.15 30.93 21.89
N ARG A 21 -20.35 31.85 21.34
CA ARG A 21 -20.34 33.27 21.72
C ARG A 21 -21.55 34.01 21.18
N ASP A 22 -22.01 33.67 19.98
CA ASP A 22 -23.18 34.32 19.36
C ASP A 22 -24.54 33.82 19.91
N LEU A 23 -24.53 32.65 20.60
CA LEU A 23 -25.73 32.08 21.26
C LEU A 23 -25.91 32.48 22.73
N HIS A 24 -24.94 33.10 23.38
CA HIS A 24 -24.98 33.44 24.83
C HIS A 24 -24.93 34.93 25.10
N GLY A 25 -25.54 35.75 24.26
CA GLY A 25 -25.86 37.15 24.53
C GLY A 25 -27.17 37.33 25.32
N GLY A 26 -27.41 36.49 26.31
CA GLY A 26 -28.59 36.63 27.19
C GLY A 26 -28.29 36.18 28.61
N ASN A 27 -28.38 37.13 29.55
CA ASN A 27 -28.30 36.89 30.99
C ASN A 27 -29.28 35.80 31.43
N ILE A 28 -28.76 34.74 32.05
CA ILE A 28 -29.54 33.77 32.87
C ILE A 28 -28.86 33.66 34.24
N PRO A 29 -29.60 33.71 35.37
CA PRO A 29 -29.05 33.75 36.71
C PRO A 29 -28.43 32.42 37.16
N ASP A 30 -27.37 32.52 37.95
CA ASP A 30 -26.78 31.42 38.72
C ASP A 30 -27.80 30.88 39.73
N GLU A 31 -28.32 29.69 39.51
CA GLU A 31 -28.82 28.76 40.52
C GLU A 31 -29.18 27.42 39.86
N PHE A 32 -28.22 26.50 39.81
CA PHE A 32 -28.43 25.04 39.90
C PHE A 32 -27.09 24.38 40.16
N SER A 33 -26.70 24.31 41.42
CA SER A 33 -25.66 23.42 41.92
C SER A 33 -26.18 21.99 41.83
N CYS A 34 -25.67 21.24 40.88
CA CYS A 34 -25.74 19.78 40.92
C CYS A 34 -24.42 19.24 41.48
N GLU A 35 -24.35 19.17 42.80
CA GLU A 35 -23.49 18.21 43.51
C GLU A 35 -23.96 16.79 43.14
N GLY A 36 -23.05 15.95 42.64
CA GLY A 36 -23.26 14.51 42.49
C GLY A 36 -23.01 13.94 41.11
N ARG A 37 -21.87 14.21 40.50
CA ARG A 37 -21.26 13.33 39.48
C ARG A 37 -19.77 13.22 39.76
N GLY A 38 -19.47 12.46 40.84
CA GLY A 38 -18.14 11.97 41.08
C GLY A 38 -17.66 11.07 39.94
N ASP A 39 -16.44 11.32 39.54
CA ASP A 39 -15.43 10.34 39.06
C ASP A 39 -15.87 9.17 38.19
N MET A 40 -16.45 9.46 37.03
CA MET A 40 -16.57 8.44 35.97
C MET A 40 -15.80 8.82 34.70
N SER A 41 -15.09 9.96 34.68
CA SER A 41 -14.27 10.38 33.54
C SER A 41 -12.78 10.06 33.68
N ASP A 42 -12.29 9.71 34.88
CA ASP A 42 -10.86 9.46 35.11
C ASP A 42 -10.44 7.98 35.10
N SER A 43 -11.37 7.05 34.90
CA SER A 43 -11.04 5.61 34.86
C SER A 43 -10.83 5.01 33.47
N ILE A 44 -10.94 5.80 32.38
CA ILE A 44 -10.37 5.40 31.10
C ILE A 44 -8.87 5.70 31.17
N ALA A 45 -8.16 4.86 31.94
CA ALA A 45 -6.72 4.88 32.01
C ALA A 45 -6.16 4.95 30.58
N ARG A 46 -5.54 6.08 30.22
CA ARG A 46 -4.73 6.24 29.01
C ARG A 46 -3.72 5.08 28.97
N LYS A 47 -4.12 3.98 28.37
CA LYS A 47 -3.27 2.79 28.25
C LYS A 47 -2.21 3.14 27.22
N LYS A 48 -1.04 3.53 27.71
CA LYS A 48 0.20 3.77 26.96
C LYS A 48 0.37 2.67 25.91
N VAL A 49 0.72 3.05 24.67
CA VAL A 49 1.06 2.09 23.60
C VAL A 49 2.04 1.08 24.19
N ASP A 50 1.68 -0.18 24.26
CA ASP A 50 2.63 -1.24 24.63
C ASP A 50 3.62 -1.39 23.46
N GLY A 51 4.81 -0.80 23.61
CA GLY A 51 5.85 -0.85 22.60
C GLY A 51 6.19 -2.26 22.15
N GLY A 52 6.01 -3.24 23.02
CA GLY A 52 6.21 -4.66 22.71
C GLY A 52 5.18 -5.20 21.71
N GLU A 53 3.88 -4.90 21.87
CA GLU A 53 2.83 -5.34 20.95
C GLU A 53 3.04 -4.76 19.54
N PHE A 54 3.43 -3.49 19.45
CA PHE A 54 3.70 -2.84 18.16
C PHE A 54 4.97 -3.39 17.49
N THR A 55 6.03 -3.65 18.25
CA THR A 55 7.25 -4.27 17.71
C THR A 55 6.95 -5.64 17.13
N VAL A 56 6.16 -6.47 17.82
CA VAL A 56 5.73 -7.79 17.32
C VAL A 56 4.90 -7.65 16.04
N LEU A 57 4.02 -6.65 15.96
CA LEU A 57 3.23 -6.37 14.76
C LEU A 57 4.14 -6.01 13.57
N CYS A 58 5.18 -5.19 13.78
CA CYS A 58 6.14 -4.83 12.73
C CYS A 58 7.00 -6.01 12.30
N ILE A 59 7.55 -6.79 13.26
CA ILE A 59 8.36 -7.98 12.94
C ILE A 59 7.51 -9.02 12.20
N GLY A 60 6.30 -9.29 12.66
CA GLY A 60 5.36 -10.18 11.99
C GLY A 60 5.03 -9.70 10.57
N GLY A 61 4.79 -8.39 10.40
CA GLY A 61 4.54 -7.77 9.10
C GLY A 61 5.73 -7.89 8.15
N PHE A 62 6.96 -7.70 8.63
CA PHE A 62 8.18 -7.94 7.88
C PHE A 62 8.28 -9.40 7.41
N LEU A 63 8.10 -10.35 8.33
CA LEU A 63 8.21 -11.78 8.04
C LEU A 63 7.16 -12.28 7.05
N LEU A 64 5.89 -11.87 7.20
CA LEU A 64 4.84 -12.22 6.25
C LEU A 64 5.07 -11.60 4.86
N SER A 65 5.66 -10.40 4.82
CA SER A 65 5.92 -9.70 3.56
C SER A 65 7.05 -10.30 2.73
N ILE A 66 7.93 -11.11 3.33
CA ILE A 66 8.97 -11.87 2.59
C ILE A 66 8.30 -12.83 1.60
N ALA A 67 7.17 -13.46 1.95
CA ALA A 67 6.43 -14.36 1.05
C ALA A 67 5.98 -13.65 -0.24
N TYR A 68 5.57 -12.39 -0.14
CA TYR A 68 5.30 -11.59 -1.34
C TYR A 68 6.60 -11.24 -2.08
N GLY A 69 7.66 -10.88 -1.35
CA GLY A 69 8.96 -10.52 -1.96
C GLY A 69 9.57 -11.63 -2.82
N VAL A 70 9.48 -12.89 -2.38
CA VAL A 70 10.02 -14.02 -3.18
C VAL A 70 9.23 -14.28 -4.47
N THR A 71 8.01 -13.72 -4.62
CA THR A 71 7.27 -13.85 -5.89
C THR A 71 7.96 -13.15 -7.06
N PHE A 72 8.85 -12.19 -6.80
CA PHE A 72 9.68 -11.58 -7.84
C PHE A 72 10.76 -12.51 -8.39
N LEU A 73 10.95 -13.68 -7.78
CA LEU A 73 11.81 -14.75 -8.27
C LEU A 73 11.03 -15.80 -9.10
N ILE A 74 9.70 -15.68 -9.23
CA ILE A 74 8.86 -16.61 -9.99
C ILE A 74 9.32 -16.74 -11.44
N PRO A 75 9.70 -15.69 -12.19
CA PRO A 75 10.22 -15.86 -13.55
C PRO A 75 11.47 -16.73 -13.61
N VAL A 76 12.38 -16.62 -12.63
CA VAL A 76 13.58 -17.49 -12.53
C VAL A 76 13.17 -18.93 -12.26
N LEU A 77 12.28 -19.15 -11.30
CA LEU A 77 11.78 -20.47 -10.91
C LEU A 77 11.05 -21.16 -12.08
N VAL A 78 10.18 -20.42 -12.76
CA VAL A 78 9.42 -20.92 -13.92
C VAL A 78 10.35 -21.22 -15.08
N GLY A 79 11.33 -20.36 -15.37
CA GLY A 79 12.32 -20.59 -16.42
C GLY A 79 13.17 -21.81 -16.17
N GLN A 80 13.58 -22.09 -14.91
CA GLN A 80 14.30 -23.33 -14.56
C GLN A 80 13.46 -24.59 -14.74
N ARG A 81 12.13 -24.47 -14.72
CA ARG A 81 11.16 -25.56 -14.91
C ARG A 81 10.61 -25.65 -16.33
N GLY A 82 11.26 -24.99 -17.30
CA GLY A 82 10.91 -25.05 -18.71
C GLY A 82 9.73 -24.17 -19.13
N GLY A 83 9.28 -23.25 -18.28
CA GLY A 83 8.28 -22.24 -18.61
C GLY A 83 8.91 -20.91 -19.04
N ASP A 84 8.06 -19.97 -19.43
CA ASP A 84 8.41 -18.64 -19.91
C ASP A 84 7.83 -17.51 -19.03
N GLU A 85 8.09 -16.27 -19.40
CA GLU A 85 7.59 -15.10 -18.71
C GLU A 85 6.05 -14.97 -18.79
N ALA A 86 5.42 -15.48 -19.85
CA ALA A 86 3.96 -15.48 -19.98
C ALA A 86 3.34 -16.38 -18.90
N LEU A 87 3.90 -17.56 -18.70
CA LEU A 87 3.47 -18.47 -17.64
C LEU A 87 3.77 -17.90 -16.24
N ALA A 88 4.93 -17.26 -16.06
CA ALA A 88 5.25 -16.58 -14.81
C ALA A 88 4.23 -15.46 -14.49
N GLY A 89 3.88 -14.64 -15.48
CA GLY A 89 2.86 -13.61 -15.37
C GLY A 89 1.48 -14.17 -15.02
N LEU A 90 1.09 -15.28 -15.64
CA LEU A 90 -0.17 -15.98 -15.38
C LEU A 90 -0.23 -16.51 -13.92
N ILE A 91 0.87 -17.12 -13.44
CA ILE A 91 0.98 -17.62 -12.06
C ILE A 91 0.84 -16.48 -11.05
N ILE A 92 1.54 -15.37 -11.27
CA ILE A 92 1.44 -14.19 -10.40
C ILE A 92 0.01 -13.62 -10.43
N SER A 93 -0.59 -13.57 -11.61
CA SER A 93 -1.94 -13.00 -11.79
C SER A 93 -3.04 -13.87 -11.22
N ALA A 94 -2.81 -15.17 -11.01
CA ALA A 94 -3.75 -16.02 -10.29
C ALA A 94 -4.00 -15.51 -8.86
N ALA A 95 -3.02 -14.86 -8.24
CA ALA A 95 -3.19 -14.19 -6.95
C ALA A 95 -4.17 -13.00 -7.00
N THR A 96 -4.39 -12.36 -8.16
CA THR A 96 -5.33 -11.23 -8.28
C THR A 96 -6.73 -11.64 -7.87
N VAL A 97 -7.20 -12.77 -8.41
CA VAL A 97 -8.59 -13.23 -8.21
C VAL A 97 -8.85 -13.45 -6.73
N SER A 98 -8.00 -14.20 -6.05
CA SER A 98 -8.16 -14.49 -4.63
C SER A 98 -7.94 -13.25 -3.75
N THR A 99 -6.96 -12.39 -4.08
CA THR A 99 -6.73 -11.14 -3.34
C THR A 99 -7.95 -10.21 -3.42
N VAL A 100 -8.54 -10.04 -4.61
CA VAL A 100 -9.75 -9.23 -4.80
C VAL A 100 -10.90 -9.77 -3.95
N ILE A 101 -11.14 -11.08 -3.99
CA ILE A 101 -12.18 -11.74 -3.20
C ILE A 101 -11.94 -11.50 -1.70
N LEU A 102 -10.71 -11.72 -1.23
CA LEU A 102 -10.39 -11.60 0.19
C LEU A 102 -10.42 -10.15 0.70
N VAL A 103 -10.02 -9.17 -0.12
CA VAL A 103 -10.16 -7.74 0.23
C VAL A 103 -11.63 -7.36 0.38
N ILE A 104 -12.50 -7.81 -0.53
CA ILE A 104 -13.96 -7.57 -0.44
C ILE A 104 -14.56 -8.25 0.79
N LEU A 105 -14.15 -9.49 1.09
CA LEU A 105 -14.64 -10.26 2.22
C LEU A 105 -13.97 -9.91 3.56
N SER A 106 -12.94 -9.06 3.57
CA SER A 106 -12.13 -8.76 4.75
C SER A 106 -12.95 -8.31 5.96
N GLY A 107 -13.99 -7.48 5.73
CA GLY A 107 -14.91 -7.06 6.78
C GLY A 107 -15.69 -8.23 7.40
N HIS A 108 -16.18 -9.17 6.58
CA HIS A 108 -16.91 -10.34 7.06
C HIS A 108 -16.00 -11.31 7.82
N ILE A 109 -14.77 -11.50 7.33
CA ILE A 109 -13.75 -12.35 7.98
C ILE A 109 -13.38 -11.75 9.35
N ALA A 110 -13.16 -10.43 9.41
CA ALA A 110 -12.84 -9.75 10.65
C ALA A 110 -13.97 -9.84 11.69
N ASP A 111 -15.23 -9.76 11.25
CA ASP A 111 -16.39 -9.94 12.14
C ASP A 111 -16.53 -11.39 12.63
N ALA A 112 -16.22 -12.39 11.77
CA ALA A 112 -16.39 -13.79 12.10
C ALA A 112 -15.31 -14.34 13.06
N ILE A 113 -14.04 -14.03 12.83
CA ILE A 113 -12.91 -14.62 13.56
C ILE A 113 -11.97 -13.59 14.22
N GLY A 114 -12.22 -12.31 14.01
CA GLY A 114 -11.37 -11.22 14.50
C GLY A 114 -10.15 -10.95 13.58
N SER A 115 -9.80 -9.67 13.41
CA SER A 115 -8.73 -9.25 12.48
C SER A 115 -7.37 -9.87 12.82
N ALA A 116 -6.99 -9.96 14.11
CA ALA A 116 -5.68 -10.50 14.51
C ALA A 116 -5.57 -12.00 14.22
N ARG A 117 -6.64 -12.78 14.46
CA ARG A 117 -6.68 -14.22 14.14
C ARG A 117 -6.68 -14.41 12.62
N ALA A 118 -7.42 -13.60 11.86
CA ALA A 118 -7.45 -13.67 10.41
C ALA A 118 -6.06 -13.44 9.81
N VAL A 119 -5.30 -12.46 10.31
CA VAL A 119 -3.90 -12.23 9.90
C VAL A 119 -2.99 -13.37 10.30
N ALA A 120 -3.16 -13.98 11.49
CA ALA A 120 -2.40 -15.18 11.86
C ALA A 120 -2.65 -16.35 10.90
N VAL A 121 -3.91 -16.60 10.54
CA VAL A 121 -4.30 -17.63 9.54
C VAL A 121 -3.75 -17.30 8.15
N SER A 122 -3.71 -16.02 7.76
CA SER A 122 -3.12 -15.61 6.49
C SER A 122 -1.64 -16.03 6.37
N GLY A 123 -0.91 -16.05 7.49
CA GLY A 123 0.46 -16.57 7.56
C GLY A 123 0.57 -18.05 7.16
N LEU A 124 -0.44 -18.86 7.45
CA LEU A 124 -0.47 -20.28 7.02
C LEU A 124 -0.67 -20.39 5.49
N PHE A 125 -1.53 -19.57 4.91
CA PHE A 125 -1.71 -19.54 3.45
C PHE A 125 -0.45 -19.03 2.74
N LEU A 126 0.22 -18.00 3.26
CA LEU A 126 1.49 -17.51 2.74
C LEU A 126 2.58 -18.58 2.84
N ALA A 127 2.65 -19.30 3.98
CA ALA A 127 3.57 -20.40 4.17
C ALA A 127 3.27 -21.55 3.18
N ALA A 128 2.01 -21.97 3.05
CA ALA A 128 1.62 -23.03 2.12
C ALA A 128 1.96 -22.66 0.67
N SER A 129 1.73 -21.40 0.27
CA SER A 129 2.12 -20.91 -1.04
C SER A 129 3.64 -20.94 -1.25
N ALA A 130 4.41 -20.41 -0.30
CA ALA A 130 5.87 -20.43 -0.42
C ALA A 130 6.43 -21.84 -0.51
N LEU A 131 5.93 -22.76 0.31
CA LEU A 131 6.30 -24.19 0.24
C LEU A 131 5.86 -24.81 -1.09
N GLY A 132 4.67 -24.49 -1.59
CA GLY A 132 4.16 -24.95 -2.89
C GLY A 132 5.08 -24.51 -4.04
N PHE A 133 5.54 -23.24 -4.07
CA PHE A 133 6.51 -22.78 -5.06
C PHE A 133 7.85 -23.54 -4.96
N ALA A 134 8.31 -23.88 -3.76
CA ALA A 134 9.52 -24.65 -3.59
C ALA A 134 9.38 -26.12 -4.09
N MET A 135 8.24 -26.75 -3.80
CA MET A 135 8.08 -28.21 -3.95
C MET A 135 7.46 -28.67 -5.28
N VAL A 136 6.65 -27.84 -5.95
CA VAL A 136 5.98 -28.22 -7.20
C VAL A 136 7.00 -28.28 -8.34
N PRO A 137 7.29 -29.45 -8.92
CA PRO A 137 8.44 -29.62 -9.81
C PRO A 137 8.22 -29.09 -11.23
N ALA A 138 6.98 -29.01 -11.68
CA ALA A 138 6.64 -28.63 -13.06
C ALA A 138 5.98 -27.26 -13.12
N ALA A 139 6.37 -26.46 -14.12
CA ALA A 139 5.66 -25.22 -14.45
C ALA A 139 4.29 -25.56 -15.09
N GLY A 140 3.19 -25.00 -14.54
CA GLY A 140 1.85 -25.25 -15.06
C GLY A 140 0.72 -24.92 -14.10
N LEU A 141 -0.41 -25.58 -14.27
CA LEU A 141 -1.65 -25.32 -13.51
C LEU A 141 -1.48 -25.44 -11.99
N SER A 142 -0.62 -26.35 -11.54
CA SER A 142 -0.30 -26.52 -10.12
C SER A 142 0.33 -25.26 -9.50
N LEU A 143 1.25 -24.59 -10.22
CA LEU A 143 1.82 -23.33 -9.76
C LEU A 143 0.80 -22.18 -9.80
N MET A 144 -0.17 -22.20 -10.71
CA MET A 144 -1.29 -21.23 -10.67
C MET A 144 -2.13 -21.40 -9.41
N ALA A 145 -2.43 -22.66 -9.01
CA ALA A 145 -3.12 -22.92 -7.74
C ALA A 145 -2.32 -22.41 -6.53
N VAL A 146 -1.00 -22.55 -6.56
CA VAL A 146 -0.11 -21.99 -5.53
C VAL A 146 -0.17 -20.46 -5.54
N GLY A 147 -0.19 -19.81 -6.71
CA GLY A 147 -0.40 -18.37 -6.85
C GLY A 147 -1.75 -17.92 -6.29
N PHE A 148 -2.81 -18.69 -6.53
CA PHE A 148 -4.12 -18.41 -5.95
C PHE A 148 -4.10 -18.48 -4.40
N ILE A 149 -3.41 -19.47 -3.82
CA ILE A 149 -3.21 -19.58 -2.36
C ILE A 149 -2.43 -18.38 -1.82
N LEU A 150 -1.40 -17.90 -2.54
CA LEU A 150 -0.67 -16.68 -2.20
C LEU A 150 -1.62 -15.49 -2.04
N GLY A 151 -2.52 -15.30 -3.00
CA GLY A 151 -3.46 -14.17 -2.97
C GLY A 151 -4.46 -14.25 -1.82
N ILE A 152 -4.86 -15.45 -1.37
CA ILE A 152 -5.66 -15.63 -0.15
C ILE A 152 -4.89 -15.08 1.06
N GLY A 153 -3.65 -15.51 1.25
CA GLY A 153 -2.81 -15.06 2.36
C GLY A 153 -2.52 -13.56 2.29
N TRP A 154 -2.04 -13.09 1.14
CA TRP A 154 -1.66 -11.70 0.97
C TRP A 154 -2.84 -10.74 1.07
N GLY A 155 -3.96 -11.04 0.40
CA GLY A 155 -5.17 -10.22 0.44
C GLY A 155 -5.71 -10.03 1.85
N THR A 156 -5.74 -11.11 2.63
CA THR A 156 -6.18 -11.06 4.04
C THR A 156 -5.21 -10.23 4.90
N PHE A 157 -3.90 -10.48 4.79
CA PHE A 157 -2.89 -9.73 5.55
C PHE A 157 -2.87 -8.26 5.17
N TYR A 158 -2.86 -7.93 3.88
CA TYR A 158 -2.79 -6.56 3.39
C TYR A 158 -4.02 -5.72 3.79
N ALA A 159 -5.21 -6.34 3.79
CA ALA A 159 -6.44 -5.66 4.19
C ALA A 159 -6.55 -5.48 5.71
N LEU A 160 -6.21 -6.50 6.49
CA LEU A 160 -6.47 -6.53 7.93
C LEU A 160 -5.28 -6.14 8.80
N GLY A 161 -4.04 -6.32 8.31
CA GLY A 161 -2.82 -6.00 9.07
C GLY A 161 -2.77 -4.55 9.56
N PRO A 162 -3.01 -3.54 8.70
CA PRO A 162 -3.04 -2.15 9.12
C PRO A 162 -4.11 -1.81 10.17
N ILE A 163 -5.23 -2.54 10.19
CA ILE A 163 -6.33 -2.31 11.13
C ILE A 163 -5.89 -2.58 12.57
N LEU A 164 -4.97 -3.52 12.77
CA LEU A 164 -4.41 -3.83 14.08
C LEU A 164 -3.63 -2.66 14.68
N VAL A 165 -3.00 -1.82 13.84
CA VAL A 165 -2.38 -0.57 14.32
C VAL A 165 -3.42 0.34 14.95
N ALA A 166 -4.58 0.49 14.31
CA ALA A 166 -5.66 1.34 14.82
C ALA A 166 -6.23 0.84 16.16
N ALA A 167 -6.09 -0.47 16.44
CA ALA A 167 -6.52 -1.07 17.70
C ALA A 167 -5.50 -0.93 18.85
N ILE A 168 -4.22 -0.85 18.51
CA ILE A 168 -3.12 -0.85 19.49
C ILE A 168 -2.67 0.58 19.80
N VAL A 169 -2.79 1.50 18.82
CA VAL A 169 -2.20 2.84 18.84
C VAL A 169 -3.28 3.91 18.99
N GLU A 170 -3.03 4.88 19.86
CA GLU A 170 -3.88 6.07 20.04
C GLU A 170 -4.01 6.88 18.73
N PRO A 171 -5.17 7.53 18.47
CA PRO A 171 -5.44 8.25 17.23
C PRO A 171 -4.36 9.25 16.83
N GLU A 172 -3.78 9.96 17.79
CA GLU A 172 -2.76 11.00 17.60
C GLU A 172 -1.46 10.44 17.00
N HIS A 173 -1.14 9.18 17.30
CA HIS A 173 0.12 8.53 16.91
C HIS A 173 -0.04 7.59 15.73
N ARG A 174 -1.26 7.25 15.31
CA ARG A 174 -1.55 6.24 14.26
C ARG A 174 -0.76 6.45 12.98
N ILE A 175 -0.62 7.69 12.52
CA ILE A 175 0.07 7.99 11.24
C ILE A 175 1.53 7.56 11.29
N ARG A 176 2.23 7.88 12.37
CA ARG A 176 3.63 7.47 12.56
C ARG A 176 3.75 5.95 12.59
N PHE A 177 2.85 5.28 13.30
CA PHE A 177 2.88 3.83 13.45
C PHE A 177 2.45 3.09 12.18
N PHE A 178 1.52 3.64 11.39
CA PHE A 178 1.23 3.15 10.04
C PHE A 178 2.43 3.25 9.11
N ALA A 179 3.17 4.36 9.17
CA ALA A 179 4.38 4.53 8.36
C ALA A 179 5.47 3.52 8.74
N LEU A 180 5.65 3.24 10.04
CA LEU A 180 6.60 2.25 10.53
C LEU A 180 6.21 0.82 10.10
N LEU A 181 4.92 0.46 10.23
CA LEU A 181 4.43 -0.84 9.73
C LEU A 181 4.63 -0.97 8.22
N SER A 182 4.25 0.06 7.45
CA SER A 182 4.45 0.07 6.00
C SER A 182 5.93 -0.03 5.61
N GLY A 183 6.82 0.63 6.35
CA GLY A 183 8.27 0.51 6.17
C GLY A 183 8.77 -0.90 6.44
N SER A 184 8.29 -1.52 7.53
CA SER A 184 8.60 -2.90 7.88
C SER A 184 8.14 -3.90 6.82
N MET A 185 6.90 -3.75 6.32
CA MET A 185 6.37 -4.57 5.22
C MET A 185 7.20 -4.40 3.95
N MET A 186 7.52 -3.17 3.56
CA MET A 186 8.37 -2.88 2.39
C MET A 186 9.76 -3.50 2.52
N SER A 187 10.35 -3.47 3.72
CA SER A 187 11.64 -4.12 3.97
C SER A 187 11.54 -5.64 3.78
N GLY A 188 10.45 -6.27 4.22
CA GLY A 188 10.20 -7.70 4.00
C GLY A 188 10.03 -8.04 2.51
N ILE A 189 9.29 -7.22 1.76
CA ILE A 189 9.13 -7.38 0.32
C ILE A 189 10.49 -7.29 -0.38
N GLY A 190 11.32 -6.30 -0.04
CA GLY A 190 12.65 -6.13 -0.62
C GLY A 190 13.63 -7.24 -0.24
N ALA A 191 13.48 -7.83 0.96
CA ALA A 191 14.33 -8.92 1.42
C ALA A 191 14.18 -10.19 0.57
N GLY A 192 12.98 -10.48 0.02
CA GLY A 192 12.73 -11.69 -0.78
C GLY A 192 13.73 -11.90 -1.92
N PRO A 193 13.86 -10.98 -2.88
CA PRO A 193 14.82 -11.09 -3.98
C PRO A 193 16.30 -11.12 -3.51
N ILE A 194 16.60 -10.38 -2.45
CA ILE A 194 17.96 -10.34 -1.86
C ILE A 194 18.31 -11.72 -1.29
N ILE A 195 17.38 -12.36 -0.59
CA ILE A 195 17.55 -13.73 -0.07
C ILE A 195 17.79 -14.71 -1.23
N GLY A 196 17.04 -14.59 -2.34
CA GLY A 196 17.28 -15.37 -3.55
C GLY A 196 18.67 -15.16 -4.11
N ARG A 197 19.16 -13.93 -4.14
CA ARG A 197 20.52 -13.61 -4.61
C ARG A 197 21.60 -14.19 -3.69
N ILE A 198 21.39 -14.12 -2.38
CA ILE A 198 22.31 -14.72 -1.41
C ILE A 198 22.32 -16.26 -1.57
N ALA A 199 21.17 -16.89 -1.67
CA ALA A 199 21.09 -18.34 -1.86
C ALA A 199 21.85 -18.78 -3.10
N THR A 200 21.64 -18.13 -4.24
CA THR A 200 22.35 -18.46 -5.48
C THR A 200 23.84 -18.18 -5.42
N SER A 201 24.30 -17.15 -4.66
CA SER A 201 25.72 -16.87 -4.46
C SER A 201 26.42 -17.95 -3.64
N TRP A 202 25.67 -18.66 -2.80
CA TRP A 202 26.17 -19.82 -2.04
C TRP A 202 25.92 -21.16 -2.74
N SER A 203 25.68 -21.11 -4.07
CA SER A 203 25.39 -22.31 -4.88
C SER A 203 24.16 -23.13 -4.42
N MET A 204 23.25 -22.47 -3.67
CA MET A 204 21.96 -23.07 -3.29
C MET A 204 20.95 -22.89 -4.43
N PRO A 205 20.01 -23.81 -4.60
CA PRO A 205 18.92 -23.65 -5.56
C PRO A 205 18.02 -22.47 -5.19
N ILE A 206 17.35 -21.86 -6.19
CA ILE A 206 16.47 -20.69 -5.96
C ILE A 206 15.29 -21.03 -5.03
N GLU A 207 14.90 -22.29 -4.97
CA GLU A 207 13.87 -22.84 -4.07
C GLU A 207 14.19 -22.58 -2.60
N ALA A 208 15.47 -22.44 -2.23
CA ALA A 208 15.88 -22.12 -0.87
C ALA A 208 15.30 -20.78 -0.38
N ALA A 209 15.12 -19.80 -1.28
CA ALA A 209 14.48 -18.53 -0.94
C ALA A 209 12.99 -18.73 -0.61
N PHE A 210 12.30 -19.60 -1.29
CA PHE A 210 10.90 -19.93 -1.03
C PHE A 210 10.74 -20.76 0.26
N VAL A 211 11.68 -21.65 0.55
CA VAL A 211 11.70 -22.36 1.86
C VAL A 211 11.95 -21.39 3.01
N PHE A 212 12.85 -20.41 2.81
CA PHE A 212 13.04 -19.35 3.80
C PHE A 212 11.75 -18.52 4.00
N ALA A 213 11.05 -18.18 2.93
CA ALA A 213 9.77 -17.48 2.99
C ALA A 213 8.68 -18.31 3.68
N PHE A 214 8.66 -19.64 3.49
CA PHE A 214 7.80 -20.55 4.22
C PHE A 214 8.03 -20.45 5.74
N LEU A 215 9.28 -20.60 6.19
CA LEU A 215 9.62 -20.50 7.61
C LEU A 215 9.31 -19.11 8.19
N SER A 216 9.62 -18.07 7.43
CA SER A 216 9.31 -16.68 7.82
C SER A 216 7.81 -16.46 7.96
N SER A 217 6.99 -17.02 7.06
CA SER A 217 5.54 -16.88 7.11
C SER A 217 4.93 -17.62 8.29
N LEU A 218 5.44 -18.81 8.64
CA LEU A 218 5.04 -19.52 9.86
C LEU A 218 5.38 -18.71 11.11
N ALA A 219 6.61 -18.16 11.17
CA ALA A 219 7.04 -17.35 12.31
C ALA A 219 6.20 -16.06 12.41
N GLY A 220 5.94 -15.37 11.28
CA GLY A 220 5.08 -14.19 11.23
C GLY A 220 3.65 -14.50 11.67
N GLY A 221 3.07 -15.59 11.17
CA GLY A 221 1.74 -16.07 11.58
C GLY A 221 1.68 -16.38 13.07
N ALA A 222 2.71 -17.04 13.64
CA ALA A 222 2.81 -17.33 15.07
C ALA A 222 2.88 -16.04 15.91
N LEU A 223 3.62 -15.01 15.46
CA LEU A 223 3.67 -13.71 16.13
C LEU A 223 2.31 -13.01 16.12
N TYR A 224 1.57 -13.04 15.02
CA TYR A 224 0.20 -12.48 14.96
C TYR A 224 -0.78 -13.30 15.81
N PHE A 225 -0.62 -14.61 15.89
CA PHE A 225 -1.42 -15.46 16.80
C PHE A 225 -1.14 -15.12 18.27
N TRP A 226 0.13 -14.97 18.63
CA TRP A 226 0.51 -14.50 19.96
C TRP A 226 -0.07 -13.11 20.26
N LEU A 227 -0.02 -12.19 19.29
CA LEU A 227 -0.63 -10.87 19.43
C LEU A 227 -2.15 -10.97 19.63
N HIS A 228 -2.84 -11.87 18.89
CA HIS A 228 -4.26 -12.15 19.10
C HIS A 228 -4.55 -12.57 20.55
N LEU A 229 -3.78 -13.52 21.10
CA LEU A 229 -3.97 -13.96 22.48
C LEU A 229 -3.75 -12.84 23.51
N ARG A 230 -2.75 -11.99 23.28
CA ARG A 230 -2.48 -10.82 24.12
C ARG A 230 -3.63 -9.80 24.09
N LEU A 231 -4.09 -9.43 22.89
CA LEU A 231 -5.18 -8.47 22.73
C LEU A 231 -6.49 -8.99 23.35
N THR A 232 -6.78 -10.26 23.18
CA THR A 232 -7.97 -10.90 23.78
C THR A 232 -7.89 -10.92 25.31
N LYS A 233 -6.74 -11.29 25.90
CA LYS A 233 -6.54 -11.25 27.35
C LYS A 233 -6.62 -9.82 27.92
N ALA A 234 -6.22 -8.83 27.14
CA ALA A 234 -6.30 -7.42 27.53
C ALA A 234 -7.71 -6.81 27.38
N GLY A 235 -8.68 -7.57 26.88
CA GLY A 235 -10.05 -7.08 26.63
C GLY A 235 -10.11 -5.97 25.59
N LYS A 236 -9.11 -5.86 24.69
CA LYS A 236 -9.09 -4.83 23.64
C LYS A 236 -10.09 -5.21 22.56
N ILE A 237 -11.13 -4.38 22.39
CA ILE A 237 -12.09 -4.51 21.28
C ILE A 237 -11.43 -3.98 20.02
N LEU A 238 -11.31 -4.83 19.01
CA LEU A 238 -10.81 -4.44 17.69
C LEU A 238 -11.88 -3.62 16.95
N PRO A 239 -11.49 -2.56 16.21
CA PRO A 239 -12.44 -1.78 15.45
C PRO A 239 -13.12 -2.63 14.38
N HIS A 240 -14.44 -2.40 14.18
CA HIS A 240 -15.16 -3.02 13.09
C HIS A 240 -14.56 -2.62 11.73
N VAL A 241 -14.46 -3.59 10.83
CA VAL A 241 -13.99 -3.35 9.46
C VAL A 241 -15.20 -2.98 8.61
N ASN A 242 -15.13 -1.83 7.97
CA ASN A 242 -16.22 -1.39 7.10
C ASN A 242 -16.35 -2.34 5.89
N LYS A 243 -17.59 -2.70 5.57
CA LYS A 243 -17.92 -3.54 4.43
C LYS A 243 -18.09 -2.69 3.18
N ILE A 244 -17.64 -3.19 2.04
CA ILE A 244 -17.89 -2.54 0.75
C ILE A 244 -19.35 -2.81 0.36
N SER A 245 -20.15 -1.76 0.20
CA SER A 245 -21.47 -1.86 -0.43
C SER A 245 -21.42 -1.31 -1.86
N PHE A 246 -22.26 -1.84 -2.75
CA PHE A 246 -22.33 -1.38 -4.14
C PHE A 246 -22.71 0.10 -4.24
N GLY A 247 -23.63 0.56 -3.39
CA GLY A 247 -24.04 1.96 -3.33
C GLY A 247 -22.89 2.89 -2.94
N ALA A 248 -22.16 2.54 -1.86
CA ALA A 248 -21.00 3.29 -1.42
C ALA A 248 -19.88 3.30 -2.49
N ALA A 249 -19.62 2.17 -3.15
CA ALA A 249 -18.64 2.10 -4.23
C ALA A 249 -19.02 3.03 -5.39
N ARG A 250 -20.28 3.07 -5.81
CA ARG A 250 -20.77 3.95 -6.87
C ARG A 250 -20.60 5.42 -6.49
N GLU A 251 -20.90 5.79 -5.25
CA GLU A 251 -20.77 7.16 -4.77
C GLU A 251 -19.31 7.61 -4.70
N VAL A 252 -18.42 6.75 -4.22
CA VAL A 252 -16.96 7.01 -4.20
C VAL A 252 -16.42 7.17 -5.62
N ILE A 253 -16.83 6.30 -6.57
CA ILE A 253 -16.43 6.39 -7.98
C ILE A 253 -16.92 7.69 -8.63
N GLY A 254 -18.08 8.21 -8.23
CA GLY A 254 -18.60 9.50 -8.67
C GLY A 254 -17.90 10.72 -8.02
N SER A 255 -17.03 10.53 -7.05
CA SER A 255 -16.35 11.59 -6.33
C SER A 255 -14.95 11.90 -6.90
N ARG A 256 -14.28 12.93 -6.36
CA ARG A 256 -12.88 13.24 -6.73
C ARG A 256 -11.89 12.15 -6.31
N ALA A 257 -12.23 11.28 -5.39
CA ALA A 257 -11.39 10.17 -4.96
C ALA A 257 -11.06 9.20 -6.11
N ILE A 258 -11.89 9.14 -7.17
CA ILE A 258 -11.66 8.30 -8.35
C ILE A 258 -10.32 8.55 -9.01
N TYR A 259 -9.86 9.81 -9.07
CA TYR A 259 -8.55 10.11 -9.65
C TYR A 259 -7.43 9.39 -8.89
N SER A 260 -7.45 9.44 -7.57
CA SER A 260 -6.46 8.78 -6.72
C SER A 260 -6.56 7.26 -6.77
N ILE A 261 -7.77 6.72 -6.88
CA ILE A 261 -8.04 5.28 -7.06
C ILE A 261 -7.52 4.79 -8.42
N THR A 262 -7.75 5.55 -9.49
CA THR A 262 -7.21 5.21 -10.82
C THR A 262 -5.68 5.30 -10.85
N MET A 263 -5.12 6.36 -10.27
CA MET A 263 -3.67 6.54 -10.19
C MET A 263 -2.98 5.42 -9.42
N VAL A 264 -3.57 4.91 -8.34
CA VAL A 264 -2.96 3.79 -7.60
C VAL A 264 -3.04 2.47 -8.36
N GLY A 265 -4.11 2.24 -9.12
CA GLY A 265 -4.22 1.08 -10.01
C GLY A 265 -3.14 1.09 -11.09
N ILE A 266 -2.95 2.24 -11.77
CA ILE A 266 -1.87 2.45 -12.76
C ILE A 266 -0.50 2.30 -12.08
N GLY A 267 -0.29 2.92 -10.92
CA GLY A 267 0.95 2.79 -10.16
C GLY A 267 1.24 1.35 -9.75
N GLY A 268 0.20 0.61 -9.33
CA GLY A 268 0.29 -0.83 -9.04
C GLY A 268 0.71 -1.63 -10.27
N ALA A 269 0.18 -1.34 -11.44
CA ALA A 269 0.56 -1.97 -12.71
C ALA A 269 2.04 -1.70 -13.06
N ILE A 270 2.51 -0.45 -12.90
CA ILE A 270 3.91 -0.08 -13.11
C ILE A 270 4.82 -0.86 -12.14
N PHE A 271 4.50 -0.84 -10.85
CA PHE A 271 5.28 -1.56 -9.85
C PHE A 271 5.25 -3.07 -10.07
N GLY A 272 4.06 -3.65 -10.30
CA GLY A 272 3.90 -5.08 -10.54
C GLY A 272 4.64 -5.56 -11.79
N GLY A 273 4.55 -4.82 -12.89
CA GLY A 273 5.26 -5.14 -14.14
C GLY A 273 6.77 -5.06 -13.97
N LEU A 274 7.29 -3.94 -13.47
CA LEU A 274 8.74 -3.77 -13.27
C LEU A 274 9.29 -4.78 -12.28
N SER A 275 8.71 -4.89 -11.09
CA SER A 275 9.26 -5.73 -10.02
C SER A 275 9.19 -7.22 -10.34
N SER A 276 8.10 -7.68 -10.97
CA SER A 276 7.94 -9.09 -11.30
C SER A 276 8.93 -9.58 -12.36
N PHE A 277 9.33 -8.72 -13.31
CA PHE A 277 10.22 -9.11 -14.41
C PHE A 277 11.61 -8.47 -14.34
N GLN A 278 12.01 -7.95 -13.16
CA GLN A 278 13.38 -7.43 -12.99
C GLN A 278 14.46 -8.49 -13.13
N THR A 279 14.18 -9.72 -12.78
CA THR A 279 15.12 -10.83 -12.99
C THR A 279 15.34 -11.09 -14.48
N SER A 280 14.30 -11.05 -15.31
CA SER A 280 14.38 -11.18 -16.76
C SER A 280 15.06 -9.96 -17.40
N TYR A 281 14.73 -8.73 -16.96
CA TYR A 281 15.39 -7.52 -17.42
C TYR A 281 16.87 -7.51 -17.10
N ALA A 282 17.24 -7.80 -15.86
CA ALA A 282 18.62 -7.82 -15.43
C ALA A 282 19.44 -8.89 -16.17
N LYS A 283 18.86 -10.07 -16.39
CA LYS A 283 19.49 -11.14 -17.18
C LYS A 283 19.77 -10.70 -18.62
N ALA A 284 18.81 -10.02 -19.26
CA ALA A 284 18.96 -9.54 -20.65
C ALA A 284 20.07 -8.48 -20.80
N HIS A 285 20.37 -7.72 -19.75
CA HIS A 285 21.37 -6.64 -19.77
C HIS A 285 22.67 -6.96 -18.97
N GLY A 286 22.78 -8.17 -18.41
CA GLY A 286 23.95 -8.56 -17.61
C GLY A 286 24.04 -7.85 -16.26
N PHE A 287 22.92 -7.38 -15.68
CA PHE A 287 22.86 -6.72 -14.39
C PHE A 287 22.60 -7.71 -13.24
N ASP A 288 22.96 -7.30 -12.01
CA ASP A 288 22.50 -7.97 -10.81
C ASP A 288 21.11 -7.43 -10.42
N TYR A 289 20.08 -8.28 -10.54
CA TYR A 289 18.70 -7.88 -10.23
C TYR A 289 18.50 -7.40 -8.80
N SER A 290 19.35 -7.84 -7.84
CA SER A 290 19.23 -7.41 -6.44
C SER A 290 19.45 -5.91 -6.26
N LEU A 291 20.24 -5.29 -7.14
CA LEU A 291 20.48 -3.84 -7.12
C LEU A 291 19.20 -3.03 -7.33
N PHE A 292 18.27 -3.53 -8.18
CA PHE A 292 16.97 -2.89 -8.33
C PHE A 292 16.21 -2.85 -7.00
N PHE A 293 16.12 -3.99 -6.32
CA PHE A 293 15.37 -4.08 -5.08
C PHE A 293 16.05 -3.30 -3.94
N ILE A 294 17.37 -3.33 -3.86
CA ILE A 294 18.13 -2.52 -2.90
C ILE A 294 17.88 -1.03 -3.16
N GLY A 295 18.06 -0.56 -4.39
CA GLY A 295 17.87 0.85 -4.75
C GLY A 295 16.44 1.31 -4.53
N PHE A 296 15.47 0.57 -5.08
CA PHE A 296 14.05 0.89 -4.98
C PHE A 296 13.56 0.92 -3.51
N MET A 297 13.79 -0.16 -2.77
CA MET A 297 13.26 -0.29 -1.40
C MET A 297 13.94 0.69 -0.44
N SER A 298 15.26 0.83 -0.51
CA SER A 298 15.99 1.80 0.33
C SER A 298 15.50 3.22 0.06
N ALA A 299 15.39 3.62 -1.21
CA ALA A 299 14.92 4.94 -1.58
C ALA A 299 13.46 5.17 -1.18
N ALA A 300 12.58 4.19 -1.36
CA ALA A 300 11.18 4.27 -0.95
C ALA A 300 11.01 4.39 0.57
N ILE A 301 11.81 3.68 1.36
CA ILE A 301 11.77 3.75 2.82
C ILE A 301 12.36 5.08 3.32
N LEU A 302 13.57 5.43 2.86
CA LEU A 302 14.26 6.65 3.28
C LEU A 302 13.46 7.90 2.91
N SER A 303 12.88 7.94 1.71
CA SER A 303 12.06 9.08 1.30
C SER A 303 10.80 9.24 2.17
N ARG A 304 10.18 8.14 2.59
CA ARG A 304 9.04 8.19 3.52
C ARG A 304 9.43 8.69 4.91
N LEU A 305 10.61 8.30 5.39
CA LEU A 305 11.09 8.73 6.72
C LEU A 305 11.53 10.21 6.74
N PHE A 306 12.24 10.66 5.70
CA PHE A 306 12.88 11.97 5.72
C PHE A 306 12.18 13.02 4.84
N VAL A 307 11.56 12.63 3.73
CA VAL A 307 11.01 13.56 2.73
C VAL A 307 9.49 13.72 2.87
N ALA A 308 8.77 12.70 3.35
CA ALA A 308 7.31 12.76 3.44
C ALA A 308 6.80 13.94 4.27
N GLY A 309 7.49 14.29 5.37
CA GLY A 309 7.15 15.44 6.21
C GLY A 309 7.25 16.79 5.49
N TYR A 310 8.17 16.91 4.50
CA TYR A 310 8.29 18.09 3.65
C TYR A 310 7.22 18.12 2.57
N VAL A 311 6.98 17.00 1.91
CA VAL A 311 5.97 16.84 0.84
C VAL A 311 4.57 17.18 1.36
N VAL A 312 4.23 16.78 2.58
CA VAL A 312 2.92 17.05 3.20
C VAL A 312 2.68 18.55 3.46
N LYS A 313 3.75 19.35 3.63
CA LYS A 313 3.65 20.82 3.82
C LYS A 313 3.38 21.57 2.50
N LYS A 314 3.61 20.95 1.36
CA LYS A 314 3.39 21.54 0.03
C LYS A 314 2.01 21.18 -0.49
N ASP A 315 1.61 21.84 -1.58
CA ASP A 315 0.38 21.47 -2.29
C ASP A 315 0.51 20.02 -2.82
N PRO A 316 -0.44 19.14 -2.49
CA PRO A 316 -0.36 17.73 -2.89
C PRO A 316 -0.30 17.52 -4.41
N LEU A 317 -1.00 18.34 -5.19
CA LEU A 317 -1.03 18.18 -6.65
C LEU A 317 0.31 18.56 -7.29
N TYR A 318 0.95 19.64 -6.85
CA TYR A 318 2.29 19.99 -7.34
C TYR A 318 3.34 18.96 -6.93
N SER A 319 3.23 18.43 -5.71
CA SER A 319 4.09 17.33 -5.27
C SER A 319 3.91 16.09 -6.16
N LEU A 320 2.68 15.76 -6.53
CA LEU A 320 2.39 14.65 -7.44
C LEU A 320 2.96 14.87 -8.84
N VAL A 321 2.96 16.09 -9.39
CA VAL A 321 3.61 16.38 -10.68
C VAL A 321 5.09 16.00 -10.63
N VAL A 322 5.81 16.44 -9.60
CA VAL A 322 7.24 16.13 -9.44
C VAL A 322 7.48 14.63 -9.29
N LEU A 323 6.70 13.97 -8.44
CA LEU A 323 6.88 12.55 -8.11
C LEU A 323 6.51 11.63 -9.29
N THR A 324 5.43 11.93 -10.01
CA THR A 324 5.05 11.16 -11.21
C THR A 324 6.01 11.42 -12.37
N SER A 325 6.56 12.65 -12.51
CA SER A 325 7.63 12.93 -13.47
C SER A 325 8.91 12.17 -13.14
N LEU A 326 9.24 12.03 -11.86
CA LEU A 326 10.39 11.22 -11.43
C LEU A 326 10.19 9.73 -11.74
N THR A 327 8.97 9.21 -11.54
CA THR A 327 8.60 7.84 -11.94
C THR A 327 8.73 7.65 -13.46
N LEU A 328 8.23 8.61 -14.25
CA LEU A 328 8.36 8.60 -15.70
C LEU A 328 9.84 8.60 -16.14
N ALA A 329 10.65 9.50 -15.58
CA ALA A 329 12.07 9.59 -15.88
C ALA A 329 12.84 8.31 -15.53
N SER A 330 12.46 7.63 -14.44
CA SER A 330 13.02 6.32 -14.09
C SER A 330 12.75 5.27 -15.18
N ILE A 331 11.52 5.20 -15.71
CA ILE A 331 11.15 4.23 -16.77
C ILE A 331 11.89 4.57 -18.08
N VAL A 332 12.00 5.86 -18.42
CA VAL A 332 12.81 6.30 -19.57
C VAL A 332 14.26 5.85 -19.39
N LEU A 333 14.82 6.00 -18.20
CA LEU A 333 16.18 5.54 -17.91
C LEU A 333 16.31 4.03 -18.12
N PHE A 334 15.36 3.21 -17.63
CA PHE A 334 15.37 1.75 -17.88
C PHE A 334 15.31 1.40 -19.38
N LEU A 335 14.57 2.16 -20.19
CA LEU A 335 14.52 1.99 -21.64
C LEU A 335 15.86 2.30 -22.33
N MET A 336 16.62 3.26 -21.79
CA MET A 336 17.90 3.73 -22.38
C MET A 336 19.12 3.00 -21.82
N LEU A 337 18.97 2.21 -20.75
CA LEU A 337 20.09 1.51 -20.12
C LEU A 337 20.60 0.37 -20.99
N THR A 338 21.92 0.33 -21.20
CA THR A 338 22.62 -0.72 -21.94
C THR A 338 23.57 -1.56 -21.09
N SER A 339 24.39 -0.94 -20.23
CA SER A 339 25.44 -1.66 -19.49
C SER A 339 25.89 -1.07 -18.17
N ASN A 340 25.30 0.05 -17.70
CA ASN A 340 25.77 0.74 -16.49
C ASN A 340 24.97 0.32 -15.25
N GLN A 341 25.59 -0.47 -14.36
CA GLN A 341 24.96 -0.95 -13.12
C GLN A 341 24.65 0.19 -12.12
N LEU A 342 25.47 1.27 -12.07
CA LEU A 342 25.18 2.40 -11.20
C LEU A 342 23.97 3.19 -11.69
N ALA A 343 23.81 3.33 -13.00
CA ALA A 343 22.63 3.96 -13.57
C ALA A 343 21.37 3.07 -13.35
N TYR A 344 21.52 1.74 -13.39
CA TYR A 344 20.45 0.79 -13.04
C TYR A 344 20.00 0.95 -11.58
N LEU A 345 20.95 1.00 -10.64
CA LEU A 345 20.68 1.29 -9.22
C LEU A 345 20.02 2.66 -9.05
N GLY A 346 20.54 3.70 -9.73
CA GLY A 346 20.01 5.06 -9.71
C GLY A 346 18.57 5.14 -10.23
N GLY A 347 18.28 4.46 -11.35
CA GLY A 347 16.94 4.35 -11.91
C GLY A 347 15.97 3.69 -10.94
N ALA A 348 16.40 2.62 -10.28
CA ALA A 348 15.63 1.95 -9.24
C ALA A 348 15.36 2.87 -8.04
N ALA A 349 16.36 3.64 -7.59
CA ALA A 349 16.21 4.61 -6.50
C ALA A 349 15.25 5.75 -6.89
N MET A 350 15.34 6.29 -8.12
CA MET A 350 14.40 7.29 -8.65
C MET A 350 12.97 6.75 -8.63
N LEU A 351 12.76 5.50 -9.07
CA LEU A 351 11.45 4.85 -9.00
C LEU A 351 10.99 4.73 -7.55
N GLY A 352 11.87 4.35 -6.62
CA GLY A 352 11.57 4.22 -5.20
C GLY A 352 11.06 5.52 -4.57
N VAL A 353 11.70 6.65 -4.87
CA VAL A 353 11.24 7.98 -4.42
C VAL A 353 9.93 8.36 -5.11
N GLY A 354 9.91 8.34 -6.43
CA GLY A 354 8.77 8.79 -7.25
C GLY A 354 7.50 8.00 -6.93
N TYR A 355 7.55 6.69 -7.09
CA TYR A 355 6.43 5.80 -6.82
C TYR A 355 6.08 5.72 -5.33
N GLY A 356 7.10 5.57 -4.45
CA GLY A 356 6.88 5.37 -3.02
C GLY A 356 6.18 6.55 -2.34
N LEU A 357 6.56 7.78 -2.66
CA LEU A 357 5.90 8.99 -2.14
C LEU A 357 4.58 9.27 -2.86
N THR A 358 4.47 9.02 -4.18
CA THR A 358 3.21 9.14 -4.92
C THR A 358 2.13 8.31 -4.25
N TYR A 359 2.40 7.03 -3.93
CA TYR A 359 1.46 6.16 -3.23
C TYR A 359 0.95 6.78 -1.92
N SER A 360 1.85 7.38 -1.13
CA SER A 360 1.49 7.99 0.16
C SER A 360 0.61 9.23 -0.02
N VAL A 361 0.90 10.07 -1.03
CA VAL A 361 0.14 11.30 -1.30
C VAL A 361 -1.26 10.96 -1.84
N ILE A 362 -1.36 10.06 -2.83
CA ILE A 362 -2.66 9.69 -3.41
C ILE A 362 -3.53 8.91 -2.42
N ASN A 363 -2.94 8.13 -1.50
CA ASN A 363 -3.68 7.50 -0.41
C ASN A 363 -4.35 8.55 0.49
N GLY A 364 -3.61 9.61 0.86
CA GLY A 364 -4.15 10.73 1.61
C GLY A 364 -5.24 11.49 0.85
N LEU A 365 -5.08 11.70 -0.46
CA LEU A 365 -6.10 12.33 -1.30
C LEU A 365 -7.35 11.45 -1.43
N ALA A 366 -7.21 10.13 -1.62
CA ALA A 366 -8.35 9.20 -1.68
C ALA A 366 -9.19 9.24 -0.39
N ALA A 367 -8.54 9.41 0.76
CA ALA A 367 -9.21 9.59 2.03
C ALA A 367 -9.93 10.94 2.16
N ASN A 368 -9.26 12.03 1.76
CA ASN A 368 -9.74 13.40 1.97
C ASN A 368 -10.81 13.83 0.93
N GLU A 369 -10.79 13.23 -0.26
CA GLU A 369 -11.71 13.53 -1.36
C GLU A 369 -12.91 12.57 -1.42
N ALA A 370 -12.96 11.61 -0.50
CA ALA A 370 -14.10 10.71 -0.33
C ALA A 370 -15.35 11.50 0.10
N PRO A 371 -16.55 11.06 -0.32
CA PRO A 371 -17.81 11.61 0.20
C PRO A 371 -17.90 11.46 1.73
N ALA A 372 -18.71 12.32 2.37
CA ALA A 372 -18.87 12.32 3.81
C ALA A 372 -19.28 10.93 4.34
N GLY A 373 -18.54 10.42 5.31
CA GLY A 373 -18.77 9.09 5.90
C GLY A 373 -18.25 7.90 5.09
N LEU A 374 -17.80 8.08 3.84
CA LEU A 374 -17.34 7.00 2.96
C LEU A 374 -15.81 6.88 2.83
N MET A 375 -15.05 7.59 3.67
CA MET A 375 -13.58 7.50 3.68
C MET A 375 -13.06 6.04 3.81
N PRO A 376 -13.61 5.17 4.68
CA PRO A 376 -13.12 3.79 4.76
C PRO A 376 -13.37 2.98 3.49
N GLN A 377 -14.53 3.17 2.84
CA GLN A 377 -14.86 2.51 1.57
C GLN A 377 -13.96 3.00 0.43
N SER A 378 -13.63 4.30 0.41
CA SER A 378 -12.67 4.87 -0.54
C SER A 378 -11.29 4.23 -0.40
N LEU A 379 -10.80 4.02 0.81
CA LEU A 379 -9.51 3.37 1.06
C LEU A 379 -9.53 1.87 0.72
N LEU A 380 -10.67 1.20 0.89
CA LEU A 380 -10.83 -0.19 0.45
C LEU A 380 -10.81 -0.29 -1.08
N LEU A 381 -11.51 0.59 -1.79
CA LEU A 381 -11.47 0.65 -3.26
C LEU A 381 -10.08 1.03 -3.78
N PHE A 382 -9.36 1.91 -3.08
CA PHE A 382 -7.97 2.23 -3.35
C PHE A 382 -7.07 0.98 -3.24
N SER A 383 -7.20 0.21 -2.16
CA SER A 383 -6.46 -1.04 -1.96
C SER A 383 -6.81 -2.10 -3.01
N LEU A 384 -8.09 -2.16 -3.41
CA LEU A 384 -8.56 -3.06 -4.45
C LEU A 384 -7.96 -2.72 -5.81
N ALA A 385 -8.01 -1.44 -6.22
CA ALA A 385 -7.41 -0.96 -7.46
C ALA A 385 -5.90 -1.21 -7.50
N TYR A 386 -5.21 -0.97 -6.39
CA TYR A 386 -3.80 -1.31 -6.24
C TYR A 386 -3.52 -2.79 -6.48
N SER A 387 -4.29 -3.67 -5.83
CA SER A 387 -4.11 -5.12 -5.95
C SER A 387 -4.36 -5.64 -7.37
N ILE A 388 -5.38 -5.10 -8.05
CA ILE A 388 -5.65 -5.40 -9.47
C ILE A 388 -4.46 -4.99 -10.35
N GLY A 389 -3.90 -3.80 -10.11
CA GLY A 389 -2.73 -3.34 -10.85
C GLY A 389 -1.51 -4.23 -10.62
N VAL A 390 -1.16 -4.45 -9.35
CA VAL A 390 0.11 -5.09 -8.96
C VAL A 390 0.17 -6.57 -9.30
N PHE A 391 -0.94 -7.29 -9.19
CA PHE A 391 -1.00 -8.72 -9.51
C PHE A 391 -1.59 -9.00 -10.90
N GLY A 392 -2.49 -8.13 -11.41
CA GLY A 392 -3.13 -8.35 -12.71
C GLY A 392 -2.23 -7.98 -13.89
N PHE A 393 -1.47 -6.89 -13.79
CA PHE A 393 -0.61 -6.45 -14.89
C PHE A 393 0.51 -7.44 -15.27
N PRO A 394 1.11 -8.23 -14.36
CA PRO A 394 2.09 -9.25 -14.74
C PRO A 394 1.62 -10.23 -15.80
N LEU A 395 0.31 -10.53 -15.91
CA LEU A 395 -0.25 -11.31 -17.01
C LEU A 395 0.00 -10.63 -18.36
N ILE A 396 -0.27 -9.35 -18.43
CA ILE A 396 -0.06 -8.55 -19.66
C ILE A 396 1.45 -8.43 -19.94
N ALA A 397 2.23 -8.11 -18.91
CA ALA A 397 3.67 -7.92 -19.02
C ALA A 397 4.39 -9.19 -19.49
N GLY A 398 4.07 -10.35 -18.92
CA GLY A 398 4.68 -11.63 -19.31
C GLY A 398 4.38 -11.99 -20.77
N ASN A 399 3.12 -11.83 -21.22
CA ASN A 399 2.73 -12.05 -22.60
C ASN A 399 3.44 -11.06 -23.56
N LEU A 400 3.59 -9.79 -23.20
CA LEU A 400 4.32 -8.80 -24.00
C LEU A 400 5.80 -9.16 -24.13
N ILE A 401 6.42 -9.63 -23.04
CA ILE A 401 7.83 -10.03 -23.06
C ILE A 401 8.05 -11.19 -24.05
N VAL A 402 7.21 -12.21 -23.99
CA VAL A 402 7.32 -13.39 -24.86
C VAL A 402 7.02 -13.05 -26.33
N SER A 403 5.95 -12.27 -26.58
CA SER A 403 5.51 -11.96 -27.94
C SER A 403 6.35 -10.89 -28.64
N SER A 404 6.84 -9.89 -27.90
CA SER A 404 7.39 -8.66 -28.50
C SER A 404 8.65 -8.13 -27.79
N GLY A 405 9.13 -8.86 -26.77
CA GLY A 405 10.34 -8.52 -26.02
C GLY A 405 10.12 -7.56 -24.85
N ILE A 406 11.13 -7.50 -24.00
CA ILE A 406 11.09 -6.72 -22.74
C ILE A 406 10.99 -5.21 -22.98
N GLN A 407 11.52 -4.72 -24.10
CA GLN A 407 11.43 -3.31 -24.49
C GLN A 407 9.98 -2.88 -24.73
N THR A 408 9.17 -3.74 -25.36
CA THR A 408 7.74 -3.47 -25.58
C THR A 408 6.98 -3.38 -24.25
N MET A 409 7.28 -4.25 -23.31
CA MET A 409 6.72 -4.17 -21.96
C MET A 409 7.08 -2.84 -21.28
N LEU A 410 8.34 -2.40 -21.37
CA LEU A 410 8.77 -1.10 -20.84
C LEU A 410 8.09 0.10 -21.54
N CYS A 411 7.85 0.03 -22.86
CA CYS A 411 7.09 1.05 -23.57
C CYS A 411 5.63 1.14 -23.07
N VAL A 412 4.99 0.02 -22.78
CA VAL A 412 3.65 0.01 -22.19
C VAL A 412 3.68 0.61 -20.77
N LEU A 413 4.69 0.29 -19.96
CA LEU A 413 4.86 0.91 -18.65
C LEU A 413 5.11 2.43 -18.76
N LEU A 414 5.86 2.87 -19.76
CA LEU A 414 6.05 4.30 -20.05
C LEU A 414 4.72 4.99 -20.37
N LEU A 415 3.89 4.35 -21.22
CA LEU A 415 2.55 4.87 -21.53
C LEU A 415 1.68 5.00 -20.25
N LEU A 416 1.72 4.01 -19.37
CA LEU A 416 1.01 4.06 -18.09
C LEU A 416 1.54 5.18 -17.20
N ALA A 417 2.85 5.43 -17.18
CA ALA A 417 3.45 6.53 -16.42
C ALA A 417 3.06 7.90 -16.99
N VAL A 418 3.03 8.04 -18.34
CA VAL A 418 2.52 9.24 -19.02
C VAL A 418 1.06 9.47 -18.67
N LEU A 419 0.22 8.43 -18.69
CA LEU A 419 -1.19 8.52 -18.31
C LEU A 419 -1.35 8.97 -16.85
N ASN A 420 -0.53 8.43 -15.95
CA ASN A 420 -0.56 8.82 -14.53
C ASN A 420 -0.19 10.30 -14.34
N LEU A 421 0.86 10.78 -15.03
CA LEU A 421 1.24 12.19 -15.04
C LEU A 421 0.13 13.07 -15.68
N ALA A 422 -0.48 12.63 -16.77
CA ALA A 422 -1.55 13.37 -17.45
C ALA A 422 -2.77 13.56 -16.53
N ILE A 423 -3.15 12.57 -15.73
CA ILE A 423 -4.21 12.70 -14.73
C ILE A 423 -3.88 13.83 -13.73
N VAL A 424 -2.64 13.89 -13.25
CA VAL A 424 -2.22 14.93 -12.30
C VAL A 424 -2.26 16.32 -12.96
N LEU A 425 -1.71 16.45 -14.16
CA LEU A 425 -1.70 17.72 -14.90
C LEU A 425 -3.11 18.22 -15.20
N PHE A 426 -4.02 17.31 -15.59
CA PHE A 426 -5.44 17.63 -15.78
C PHE A 426 -6.05 18.19 -14.47
N ARG A 427 -5.78 17.57 -13.33
CA ARG A 427 -6.28 18.03 -12.02
C ARG A 427 -5.75 19.41 -11.65
N VAL A 428 -4.46 19.68 -11.92
CA VAL A 428 -3.83 21.00 -11.70
C VAL A 428 -4.49 22.06 -12.57
N ALA A 429 -4.64 21.78 -13.87
CA ALA A 429 -5.27 22.71 -14.83
C ALA A 429 -6.74 23.00 -14.45
N HIS A 430 -7.50 21.97 -14.12
CA HIS A 430 -8.91 22.12 -13.73
C HIS A 430 -9.08 22.98 -12.46
N ARG A 431 -8.20 22.78 -11.47
CA ARG A 431 -8.19 23.60 -10.24
C ARG A 431 -7.88 25.06 -10.55
N ALA A 432 -6.87 25.33 -11.38
CA ALA A 432 -6.51 26.70 -11.79
C ALA A 432 -7.65 27.42 -12.51
N THR A 433 -8.40 26.71 -13.37
CA THR A 433 -9.59 27.24 -14.05
C THR A 433 -10.71 27.58 -13.06
N GLN A 434 -10.96 26.71 -12.07
CA GLN A 434 -11.97 26.98 -11.04
C GLN A 434 -11.61 28.20 -10.18
N GLU A 435 -10.33 28.37 -9.84
CA GLU A 435 -9.86 29.54 -9.07
C GLU A 435 -10.01 30.84 -9.86
N ARG A 436 -9.69 30.84 -11.16
CA ARG A 436 -9.91 31.99 -12.07
C ARG A 436 -11.38 32.37 -12.17
N ASN A 437 -12.27 31.40 -12.36
CA ASN A 437 -13.71 31.65 -12.44
C ASN A 437 -14.27 32.25 -11.14
N LYS A 438 -13.79 31.78 -9.99
CA LYS A 438 -14.18 32.35 -8.68
C LYS A 438 -13.68 33.78 -8.49
N ALA A 439 -12.48 34.11 -8.97
CA ALA A 439 -11.92 35.46 -8.91
C ALA A 439 -12.74 36.42 -9.79
N SER A 440 -13.07 36.04 -11.02
CA SER A 440 -13.87 36.88 -11.94
C SER A 440 -15.30 37.17 -11.44
N VAL A 441 -15.93 36.19 -10.74
CA VAL A 441 -17.24 36.39 -10.11
C VAL A 441 -17.16 37.36 -8.93
N ARG A 442 -16.09 37.33 -8.14
CA ARG A 442 -15.86 38.28 -7.05
C ARG A 442 -15.64 39.70 -7.53
N ASP A 443 -14.87 39.89 -8.61
CA ASP A 443 -14.63 41.21 -9.17
C ASP A 443 -15.93 41.84 -9.73
N ASN A 444 -16.77 41.04 -10.40
CA ASN A 444 -18.08 41.51 -10.87
C ASN A 444 -19.09 41.83 -9.74
N THR A 445 -18.97 41.18 -8.59
CA THR A 445 -19.85 41.50 -7.43
C THR A 445 -19.35 42.65 -6.57
N SER A 446 -18.09 43.07 -6.71
CA SER A 446 -17.51 44.24 -6.03
C SER A 446 -17.71 45.56 -6.82
N THR A 447 -18.15 45.48 -8.07
CA THR A 447 -18.41 46.63 -8.96
C THR A 447 -19.91 46.98 -9.04
N LEU A 448 -20.78 46.28 -8.39
CA LEU A 448 -22.21 46.59 -8.15
C LEU A 448 -22.42 47.08 -6.70
#